data_53b1f1b0c81e17e9b17e4bf83b9c3ccc
#
_entry.id   53b1f1b0c81e17e9b17e4bf83b9c3ccc
#
_cell.length_a   1.000
_cell.length_b   1.000
_cell.length_c   1.000
_cell.angle_alpha   90.00
_cell.angle_beta   90.00
_cell.angle_gamma   90.00
#
_symmetry.space_group_name_H-M   'P 1'
#
loop_
_entity.id
_entity.type
_entity.pdbx_description
1 polymer ?
#
loop_
_entity_poly.entity_id
_entity_poly.type
_entity_poly.pdbx_seq_one_letter_code
_entity_poly.pdbx_strand_id
1 'polypeptide(L)'
;IAMDEFKSVKNVTGSMSFIFIDNDTHDVIDILENRTTRFLRAYFERFDLKNRQQVKTVTIDMYEPYVRLFRDLFPNAAIIFDRFHIVQHLNRELNKYRVQVMNEYRNKKGPDYTIFKNN
;
A
#
# COMPACT_ATOMS: atom_id res chain seq x y z
N ILE A 1 -9.82 10.77 1.39
CA ILE A 1 -9.24 9.94 2.44
C ILE A 1 -8.00 9.21 1.93
N ALA A 2 -7.04 9.00 2.80
CA ALA A 2 -5.84 8.24 2.51
C ALA A 2 -5.82 6.97 3.37
N MET A 3 -5.37 5.87 2.78
CA MET A 3 -5.41 4.56 3.39
C MET A 3 -4.07 3.87 3.28
N ASP A 4 -3.68 3.13 4.31
CA ASP A 4 -2.46 2.34 4.33
C ASP A 4 -2.61 1.12 5.23
N GLU A 5 -1.68 0.19 5.10
CA GLU A 5 -1.60 -1.01 5.91
C GLU A 5 -0.41 -0.94 6.85
N PHE A 6 -0.54 -1.53 8.00
CA PHE A 6 0.58 -1.67 8.93
C PHE A 6 0.54 -3.03 9.63
N LYS A 7 1.69 -3.42 10.15
CA LYS A 7 1.81 -4.69 10.86
C LYS A 7 1.04 -4.62 12.18
N SER A 8 0.14 -5.58 12.37
CA SER A 8 -0.69 -5.66 13.59
C SER A 8 0.15 -5.92 14.84
N VAL A 9 -0.32 -5.43 15.98
CA VAL A 9 0.22 -5.79 17.29
C VAL A 9 -0.16 -7.22 17.67
N LYS A 10 0.57 -7.82 18.61
CA LYS A 10 0.50 -9.26 18.94
C LYS A 10 -0.87 -9.80 19.35
N ASN A 11 -1.78 -8.95 19.80
CA ASN A 11 -3.08 -9.35 20.37
C ASN A 11 -4.27 -9.12 19.43
N VAL A 12 -4.02 -8.87 18.13
CA VAL A 12 -5.05 -8.56 17.14
C VAL A 12 -5.21 -9.74 16.19
N THR A 13 -6.44 -10.02 15.79
CA THR A 13 -6.76 -11.05 14.80
C THR A 13 -6.25 -10.62 13.43
N GLY A 14 -5.30 -11.35 12.88
CA GLY A 14 -4.70 -11.07 11.57
C GLY A 14 -3.29 -10.44 11.68
N SER A 15 -2.50 -10.62 10.61
CA SER A 15 -1.11 -10.18 10.55
C SER A 15 -0.94 -8.70 10.21
N MET A 16 -1.95 -8.10 9.57
CA MET A 16 -1.93 -6.73 9.09
C MET A 16 -3.23 -6.02 9.46
N SER A 17 -3.10 -4.78 9.86
CA SER A 17 -4.20 -3.86 10.11
C SER A 17 -4.27 -2.80 9.03
N PHE A 18 -5.40 -2.13 8.97
CA PHE A 18 -5.70 -1.11 7.97
C PHE A 18 -6.00 0.22 8.67
N ILE A 19 -5.39 1.30 8.22
CA ILE A 19 -5.60 2.64 8.76
C ILE A 19 -6.09 3.57 7.66
N PHE A 20 -7.02 4.46 7.98
CA PHE A 20 -7.36 5.53 7.06
C PHE A 20 -7.48 6.88 7.77
N ILE A 21 -7.08 7.92 7.07
CA ILE A 21 -6.95 9.27 7.58
C ILE A 21 -7.66 10.26 6.66
N ASP A 22 -7.98 11.42 7.20
CA ASP A 22 -8.42 12.57 6.43
C ASP A 22 -7.22 13.22 5.72
N ASN A 23 -7.32 13.42 4.40
CA ASN A 23 -6.24 14.02 3.61
C ASN A 23 -5.95 15.49 3.97
N ASP A 24 -6.97 16.21 4.39
CA ASP A 24 -6.86 17.65 4.65
C ASP A 24 -6.33 17.93 6.05
N THR A 25 -6.87 17.24 7.05
CA THR A 25 -6.52 17.45 8.45
C THR A 25 -5.40 16.53 8.95
N HIS A 26 -5.14 15.42 8.26
CA HIS A 26 -4.26 14.33 8.66
C HIS A 26 -4.70 13.59 9.93
N ASP A 27 -5.95 13.79 10.36
CA ASP A 27 -6.50 13.08 11.50
C ASP A 27 -6.79 11.62 11.14
N VAL A 28 -6.49 10.72 12.07
CA VAL A 28 -6.86 9.32 11.93
C VAL A 28 -8.37 9.19 12.08
N ILE A 29 -9.03 8.69 11.04
CA ILE A 29 -10.47 8.47 11.06
C ILE A 29 -10.79 7.18 11.79
N ASP A 30 -10.13 6.08 11.41
CA ASP A 30 -10.28 4.80 12.08
C ASP A 30 -9.11 3.86 11.79
N ILE A 31 -8.98 2.83 12.63
CA ILE A 31 -8.01 1.76 12.49
C ILE A 31 -8.79 0.44 12.53
N LEU A 32 -8.61 -0.37 11.49
CA LEU A 32 -9.34 -1.62 11.32
C LEU A 32 -8.41 -2.81 11.54
N GLU A 33 -8.92 -3.83 12.22
CA GLU A 33 -8.16 -5.04 12.55
C GLU A 33 -7.82 -5.91 11.35
N ASN A 34 -8.50 -5.69 10.21
CA ASN A 34 -8.39 -6.55 9.05
C ASN A 34 -8.30 -5.71 7.77
N ARG A 35 -7.56 -6.20 6.80
CA ARG A 35 -7.34 -5.56 5.51
C ARG A 35 -7.98 -6.28 4.32
N THR A 36 -8.69 -7.38 4.56
CA THR A 36 -9.32 -8.11 3.46
C THR A 36 -10.39 -7.27 2.78
N THR A 37 -10.54 -7.42 1.47
CA THR A 37 -11.54 -6.67 0.71
C THR A 37 -12.95 -6.93 1.21
N ARG A 38 -13.24 -8.15 1.64
CA ARG A 38 -14.53 -8.52 2.23
C ARG A 38 -14.81 -7.75 3.52
N PHE A 39 -13.84 -7.67 4.41
CA PHE A 39 -13.97 -6.95 5.67
C PHE A 39 -14.13 -5.44 5.43
N LEU A 40 -13.29 -4.87 4.56
CA LEU A 40 -13.33 -3.45 4.24
C LEU A 40 -14.65 -3.06 3.56
N ARG A 41 -15.16 -3.90 2.66
CA ARG A 41 -16.46 -3.67 2.03
C ARG A 41 -17.58 -3.62 3.07
N ALA A 42 -17.63 -4.59 3.96
CA ALA A 42 -18.64 -4.64 5.02
C ALA A 42 -18.54 -3.43 5.96
N TYR A 43 -17.33 -2.99 6.28
CA TYR A 43 -17.11 -1.81 7.11
C TYR A 43 -17.64 -0.53 6.43
N PHE A 44 -17.22 -0.26 5.19
CA PHE A 44 -17.59 0.98 4.51
C PHE A 44 -19.06 1.00 4.06
N GLU A 45 -19.67 -0.14 3.79
CA GLU A 45 -21.09 -0.22 3.46
C GLU A 45 -22.02 0.13 4.64
N ARG A 46 -21.48 0.21 5.84
CA ARG A 46 -22.22 0.75 7.01
C ARG A 46 -22.56 2.23 6.84
N PHE A 47 -21.81 2.96 6.04
CA PHE A 47 -22.08 4.35 5.71
C PHE A 47 -23.02 4.41 4.50
N ASP A 48 -23.99 5.34 4.55
CA ASP A 48 -24.91 5.52 3.46
C ASP A 48 -24.20 5.85 2.14
N LEU A 49 -24.76 5.39 1.04
CA LEU A 49 -24.22 5.69 -0.28
C LEU A 49 -24.09 7.21 -0.52
N LYS A 50 -25.06 7.99 -0.05
CA LYS A 50 -25.02 9.45 -0.14
C LYS A 50 -23.75 10.03 0.51
N ASN A 51 -23.37 9.53 1.67
CA ASN A 51 -22.15 9.97 2.36
C ASN A 51 -20.90 9.51 1.63
N ARG A 52 -20.88 8.28 1.11
CA ARG A 52 -19.78 7.75 0.32
C ARG A 52 -19.58 8.50 -1.01
N GLN A 53 -20.66 8.99 -1.60
CA GLN A 53 -20.61 9.82 -2.81
C GLN A 53 -19.98 11.21 -2.60
N GLN A 54 -19.88 11.66 -1.36
CA GLN A 54 -19.26 12.94 -1.02
C GLN A 54 -17.72 12.85 -0.92
N VAL A 55 -17.16 11.65 -0.88
CA VAL A 55 -15.71 11.47 -0.86
C VAL A 55 -15.14 11.82 -2.22
N LYS A 56 -14.23 12.79 -2.25
CA LYS A 56 -13.65 13.34 -3.49
C LYS A 56 -12.41 12.59 -3.95
N THR A 57 -11.61 12.12 -3.02
CA THR A 57 -10.33 11.43 -3.32
C THR A 57 -10.13 10.24 -2.38
N VAL A 58 -9.57 9.18 -2.93
CA VAL A 58 -9.13 8.01 -2.15
C VAL A 58 -7.68 7.73 -2.55
N THR A 59 -6.76 7.93 -1.63
CA THR A 59 -5.34 7.62 -1.82
C THR A 59 -5.05 6.25 -1.24
N ILE A 60 -4.57 5.34 -2.07
CA ILE A 60 -4.33 3.94 -1.73
C ILE A 60 -3.02 3.45 -2.32
N ASP A 61 -2.57 2.30 -1.83
CA ASP A 61 -1.50 1.53 -2.45
C ASP A 61 -1.97 0.98 -3.82
N MET A 62 -1.02 0.77 -4.73
CA MET A 62 -1.29 0.21 -6.06
C MET A 62 -1.54 -1.30 -5.95
N TYR A 63 -2.69 -1.67 -5.43
CA TYR A 63 -3.15 -3.04 -5.26
C TYR A 63 -4.51 -3.20 -5.93
N GLU A 64 -4.56 -3.99 -6.99
CA GLU A 64 -5.74 -4.13 -7.86
C GLU A 64 -7.05 -4.41 -7.10
N PRO A 65 -7.10 -5.33 -6.13
CA PRO A 65 -8.34 -5.58 -5.38
C PRO A 65 -8.86 -4.34 -4.64
N TYR A 66 -7.97 -3.48 -4.13
CA TYR A 66 -8.35 -2.24 -3.49
C TYR A 66 -8.90 -1.22 -4.48
N VAL A 67 -8.31 -1.13 -5.66
CA VAL A 67 -8.78 -0.23 -6.71
C VAL A 67 -10.24 -0.53 -7.06
N ARG A 68 -10.57 -1.79 -7.29
CA ARG A 68 -11.95 -2.23 -7.57
C ARG A 68 -12.87 -1.94 -6.41
N LEU A 69 -12.47 -2.30 -5.20
CA LEU A 69 -13.27 -2.11 -4.00
C LEU A 69 -13.63 -0.64 -3.79
N PHE A 70 -12.63 0.24 -3.84
CA PHE A 70 -12.84 1.66 -3.51
C PHE A 70 -13.51 2.43 -4.64
N ARG A 71 -13.40 1.99 -5.88
CA ARG A 71 -14.23 2.50 -6.98
C ARG A 71 -15.70 2.20 -6.75
N ASP A 72 -16.02 1.01 -6.27
CA ASP A 72 -17.40 0.62 -5.96
C ASP A 72 -17.94 1.38 -4.74
N LEU A 73 -17.14 1.50 -3.69
CA LEU A 73 -17.55 2.11 -2.43
C LEU A 73 -17.69 3.63 -2.53
N PHE A 74 -16.79 4.27 -3.27
CA PHE A 74 -16.74 5.74 -3.42
C PHE A 74 -16.83 6.12 -4.89
N PRO A 75 -18.06 6.09 -5.48
CA PRO A 75 -18.24 6.18 -6.93
C PRO A 75 -17.83 7.53 -7.52
N ASN A 76 -17.82 8.59 -6.71
CA ASN A 76 -17.45 9.93 -7.16
C ASN A 76 -16.00 10.31 -6.82
N ALA A 77 -15.25 9.43 -6.18
CA ALA A 77 -13.89 9.69 -5.79
C ALA A 77 -12.89 9.42 -6.92
N ALA A 78 -11.87 10.27 -7.02
CA ALA A 78 -10.68 9.99 -7.80
C ALA A 78 -9.78 9.05 -7.00
N ILE A 79 -9.35 7.95 -7.61
CA ILE A 79 -8.39 7.03 -7.00
C ILE A 79 -6.98 7.55 -7.27
N ILE A 80 -6.23 7.79 -6.21
CA ILE A 80 -4.86 8.30 -6.26
C ILE A 80 -3.93 7.24 -5.68
N PHE A 81 -2.90 6.89 -6.41
CA PHE A 81 -1.88 5.97 -5.91
C PHE A 81 -0.83 6.72 -5.08
N ASP A 82 -0.51 6.16 -3.92
CA ASP A 82 0.51 6.74 -3.05
C ASP A 82 1.88 6.66 -3.74
N ARG A 83 2.46 7.84 -3.99
CA ARG A 83 3.76 7.97 -4.64
C ARG A 83 4.88 7.26 -3.87
N PHE A 84 4.80 7.28 -2.56
CA PHE A 84 5.80 6.64 -1.70
C PHE A 84 5.86 5.13 -1.92
N HIS A 85 4.72 4.46 -2.01
CA HIS A 85 4.65 3.03 -2.32
C HIS A 85 5.19 2.70 -3.70
N ILE A 86 4.93 3.54 -4.70
CA ILE A 86 5.47 3.38 -6.05
C ILE A 86 7.01 3.43 -6.02
N VAL A 87 7.58 4.40 -5.33
CA VAL A 87 9.03 4.56 -5.18
C VAL A 87 9.64 3.38 -4.43
N GLN A 88 9.01 2.94 -3.34
CA GLN A 88 9.46 1.76 -2.59
C GLN A 88 9.45 0.49 -3.45
N HIS A 89 8.40 0.29 -4.21
CA HIS A 89 8.28 -0.86 -5.11
C HIS A 89 9.40 -0.85 -6.15
N LEU A 90 9.62 0.29 -6.80
CA LEU A 90 10.69 0.48 -7.77
C LEU A 90 12.07 0.20 -7.16
N ASN A 91 12.36 0.76 -6.00
CA ASN A 91 13.62 0.54 -5.30
C ASN A 91 13.84 -0.94 -4.94
N ARG A 92 12.78 -1.64 -4.56
CA ARG A 92 12.84 -3.07 -4.27
C ARG A 92 13.21 -3.88 -5.51
N GLU A 93 12.59 -3.59 -6.65
CA GLU A 93 12.88 -4.26 -7.91
C GLU A 93 14.30 -3.98 -8.41
N LEU A 94 14.74 -2.73 -8.33
CA LEU A 94 16.11 -2.34 -8.66
C LEU A 94 17.14 -3.06 -7.76
N ASN A 95 16.85 -3.19 -6.48
CA ASN A 95 17.72 -3.91 -5.55
C ASN A 95 17.82 -5.40 -5.88
N LYS A 96 16.71 -6.05 -6.24
CA LYS A 96 16.73 -7.45 -6.70
C LYS A 96 17.63 -7.61 -7.93
N TYR A 97 17.51 -6.72 -8.89
CA TYR A 97 18.33 -6.74 -10.10
C TYR A 97 19.83 -6.54 -9.76
N ARG A 98 20.14 -5.59 -8.90
CA ARG A 98 21.50 -5.35 -8.41
C ARG A 98 22.11 -6.61 -7.77
N VAL A 99 21.37 -7.27 -6.90
CA VAL A 99 21.80 -8.51 -6.23
C VAL A 99 22.02 -9.63 -7.24
N GLN A 100 21.14 -9.77 -8.22
CA GLN A 100 21.27 -10.76 -9.29
C GLN A 100 22.56 -10.54 -10.08
N VAL A 101 22.83 -9.33 -10.52
CA VAL A 101 24.07 -8.98 -11.26
C VAL A 101 25.31 -9.22 -10.37
N MET A 102 25.27 -8.84 -9.10
CA MET A 102 26.34 -9.07 -8.15
C MET A 102 26.65 -10.57 -8.02
N ASN A 103 25.64 -11.42 -7.95
CA ASN A 103 25.81 -12.87 -7.84
C ASN A 103 26.41 -13.48 -9.10
N GLU A 104 26.11 -12.96 -10.28
CA GLU A 104 26.74 -13.37 -11.54
C GLU A 104 28.24 -13.10 -11.53
N TYR A 105 28.66 -11.94 -11.02
CA TYR A 105 30.08 -11.57 -10.92
C TYR A 105 30.81 -12.23 -9.73
N ARG A 106 30.09 -12.66 -8.71
CA ARG A 106 30.67 -13.29 -7.52
C ARG A 106 31.50 -14.53 -7.86
N ASN A 107 31.06 -15.33 -8.81
CA ASN A 107 31.76 -16.54 -9.25
C ASN A 107 33.01 -16.23 -10.07
N LYS A 108 33.12 -15.01 -10.62
CA LYS A 108 34.24 -14.55 -11.45
C LYS A 108 35.36 -13.86 -10.64
N LYS A 109 35.12 -13.57 -9.35
CA LYS A 109 36.05 -12.89 -8.42
C LYS A 109 36.79 -11.68 -9.02
N GLY A 110 36.05 -10.83 -9.74
CA GLY A 110 36.61 -9.64 -10.38
C GLY A 110 36.33 -8.34 -9.63
N PRO A 111 36.93 -7.21 -10.03
CA PRO A 111 36.69 -5.89 -9.43
C PRO A 111 35.23 -5.44 -9.52
N ASP A 112 34.49 -5.90 -10.51
CA ASP A 112 33.08 -5.57 -10.70
C ASP A 112 32.20 -6.06 -9.56
N TYR A 113 32.52 -7.20 -8.95
CA TYR A 113 31.81 -7.71 -7.78
C TYR A 113 31.85 -6.72 -6.61
N THR A 114 33.00 -6.10 -6.35
CA THR A 114 33.17 -5.12 -5.28
C THR A 114 32.32 -3.88 -5.54
N ILE A 115 32.24 -3.43 -6.78
CA ILE A 115 31.42 -2.28 -7.17
C ILE A 115 29.95 -2.53 -6.84
N PHE A 116 29.39 -3.68 -7.24
CA PHE A 116 27.99 -4.01 -6.98
C PHE A 116 27.70 -4.28 -5.49
N LYS A 117 28.64 -4.85 -4.76
CA LYS A 117 28.51 -5.14 -3.33
C LYS A 117 28.40 -3.86 -2.50
N ASN A 118 29.13 -2.80 -2.86
CA ASN A 118 29.23 -1.57 -2.08
C ASN A 118 28.21 -0.50 -2.47
N ASN A 119 27.44 -0.74 -3.51
CA ASN A 119 26.34 0.12 -3.93
C ASN A 119 25.00 -0.49 -3.47
#